data_46f286e0136d4e7c79b6bbd37cd90792
#
_entry.id   46f286e0136d4e7c79b6bbd37cd90792
#
_cell.length_a   1.000
_cell.length_b   1.000
_cell.length_c   1.000
_cell.angle_alpha   90.00
_cell.angle_beta   90.00
_cell.angle_gamma   90.00
#
_symmetry.space_group_name_H-M   'P 1'
#
loop_
_entity.id
_entity.type
_entity.pdbx_description
1 polymer ?
#
loop_
_entity_poly.entity_id
_entity_poly.type
_entity_poly.pdbx_seq_one_letter_code
_entity_poly.pdbx_strand_id
1 'polypeptide(L)' 'MNLKNSSTYTGTINAKNSAKKISLTLDSSSKIKLTGDSYVTSLNDEDSSYSNIDFNGYKLYVNGKAINK' A
#
# COMPACT_ATOMS: atom_id res chain seq x y z
N MET A 1 1.77 9.13 1.52
CA MET A 1 1.92 8.36 2.77
C MET A 1 3.33 7.78 2.83
N ASN A 2 3.97 7.92 3.94
CA ASN A 2 5.37 7.54 4.09
C ASN A 2 5.54 6.73 5.37
N LEU A 3 5.88 5.47 5.24
CA LEU A 3 6.03 4.54 6.37
C LEU A 3 7.50 4.14 6.49
N LYS A 4 8.08 4.41 7.64
CA LYS A 4 9.49 4.11 7.89
C LYS A 4 9.73 3.82 9.37
N ASN A 5 10.91 3.28 9.67
CA ASN A 5 11.34 2.99 11.03
C ASN A 5 10.39 2.03 11.74
N SER A 6 10.07 0.92 11.11
CA SER A 6 9.19 -0.12 11.64
C SER A 6 7.75 0.35 11.88
N SER A 7 7.30 1.31 11.10
CA SER A 7 5.91 1.76 11.15
C SER A 7 4.96 0.67 10.66
N THR A 8 3.77 0.65 11.22
CA THR A 8 2.73 -0.29 10.82
C THR A 8 1.44 0.47 10.56
N TYR A 9 0.80 0.19 9.43
CA TYR A 9 -0.50 0.75 9.10
C TYR A 9 -1.48 -0.38 8.86
N THR A 10 -2.62 -0.32 9.53
CA THR A 10 -3.72 -1.25 9.30
C THR A 10 -4.93 -0.44 8.89
N GLY A 11 -5.46 -0.73 7.72
CA GLY A 11 -6.63 0.01 7.22
C GLY A 11 -6.70 -0.02 5.70
N THR A 12 -7.56 0.83 5.15
CA THR A 12 -7.76 0.99 3.72
C THR A 12 -7.22 2.35 3.29
N ILE A 13 -6.57 2.39 2.13
CA ILE A 13 -6.00 3.62 1.59
C ILE A 13 -6.87 4.06 0.42
N ASN A 14 -7.46 5.28 0.54
CA ASN A 14 -8.26 5.87 -0.53
C ASN A 14 -9.34 4.91 -1.05
N ALA A 15 -10.16 4.38 -0.14
CA ALA A 15 -11.14 3.34 -0.44
C ALA A 15 -12.09 3.70 -1.58
N LYS A 16 -12.41 4.98 -1.73
CA LYS A 16 -13.33 5.46 -2.75
C LYS A 16 -12.63 5.87 -4.05
N ASN A 17 -11.31 5.72 -4.10
CA ASN A 17 -10.50 6.13 -5.23
C ASN A 17 -10.77 7.58 -5.67
N SER A 18 -10.98 8.46 -4.69
CA SER A 18 -11.37 9.85 -4.96
C SER A 18 -10.20 10.82 -4.92
N ALA A 19 -9.07 10.44 -4.37
CA ALA A 19 -7.89 11.27 -4.35
C ALA A 19 -7.21 11.27 -5.71
N LYS A 20 -6.79 12.43 -6.18
CA LYS A 20 -6.16 12.57 -7.50
C LYS A 20 -4.74 12.02 -7.52
N LYS A 21 -4.04 12.10 -6.40
CA LYS A 21 -2.67 11.63 -6.33
C LYS A 21 -2.34 11.18 -4.92
N ILE A 22 -1.90 9.93 -4.79
CA ILE A 22 -1.41 9.39 -3.53
C ILE A 22 -0.12 8.65 -3.82
N SER A 23 0.94 9.02 -3.13
CA SER A 23 2.20 8.28 -3.17
C SER A 23 2.34 7.51 -1.87
N LEU A 24 2.63 6.22 -1.98
CA LEU A 24 2.85 5.34 -0.85
C LEU A 24 4.30 4.89 -0.86
N THR A 25 5.00 5.17 0.22
CA THR A 25 6.41 4.77 0.38
C THR A 25 6.55 3.93 1.64
N LEU A 26 7.18 2.78 1.50
CA LEU A 26 7.50 1.91 2.63
C LEU A 26 9.00 1.58 2.60
N ASP A 27 9.63 1.63 3.76
CA ASP A 27 10.96 1.03 3.88
C ASP A 27 10.83 -0.48 4.18
N SER A 28 11.97 -1.17 4.23
CA SER A 28 11.96 -2.62 4.39
C SER A 28 11.49 -3.08 5.77
N SER A 29 11.44 -2.19 6.75
CA SER A 29 11.02 -2.53 8.12
C SER A 29 9.57 -2.18 8.41
N SER A 30 8.92 -1.41 7.55
CA SER A 30 7.53 -0.98 7.75
C SER A 30 6.56 -1.96 7.10
N LYS A 31 5.34 -2.01 7.63
CA LYS A 31 4.34 -2.99 7.20
C LYS A 31 2.98 -2.34 7.02
N ILE A 32 2.21 -2.89 6.09
CA ILE A 32 0.82 -2.51 5.88
C ILE A 32 -0.04 -3.77 5.90
N LYS A 33 -1.19 -3.66 6.54
CA LYS A 33 -2.25 -4.68 6.46
C LYS A 33 -3.51 -4.01 5.92
N LEU A 34 -3.99 -4.47 4.77
CA LEU A 34 -5.17 -3.91 4.15
C LEU A 34 -6.45 -4.44 4.80
N THR A 35 -7.45 -3.58 4.91
CA THR A 35 -8.79 -3.97 5.36
C THR A 35 -9.83 -3.76 4.26
N GLY A 36 -9.40 -3.41 3.08
CA GLY A 36 -10.24 -3.24 1.90
C GLY A 36 -9.38 -2.94 0.69
N ASP A 37 -9.98 -2.93 -0.49
CA ASP A 37 -9.27 -2.57 -1.70
C ASP A 37 -8.76 -1.13 -1.59
N SER A 38 -7.51 -0.93 -1.94
CA SER A 38 -6.83 0.36 -1.76
C SER A 38 -6.30 0.86 -3.09
N TYR A 39 -6.19 2.18 -3.23
CA TYR A 39 -5.81 2.82 -4.49
C TYR A 39 -4.76 3.88 -4.23
N VAL A 40 -3.65 3.77 -4.94
CA VAL A 40 -2.59 4.78 -4.92
C VAL A 40 -2.18 5.08 -6.35
N THR A 41 -1.48 6.18 -6.56
CA THR A 41 -0.96 6.53 -7.89
C THR A 41 0.47 6.07 -8.08
N SER A 42 1.22 5.92 -6.99
CA SER A 42 2.58 5.38 -7.04
C SER A 42 2.88 4.62 -5.78
N LEU A 43 3.70 3.58 -5.91
CA LEU A 43 4.16 2.77 -4.78
C LEU A 43 5.66 2.65 -4.87
N ASN A 44 6.33 2.99 -3.79
CA ASN A 44 7.76 2.79 -3.64
C ASN A 44 8.00 1.96 -2.38
N ASP A 45 8.22 0.66 -2.56
CA ASP A 45 8.45 -0.28 -1.48
C ASP A 45 9.87 -0.82 -1.62
N GLU A 46 10.69 -0.61 -0.60
CA GLU A 46 12.07 -1.11 -0.61
C GLU A 46 12.13 -2.64 -0.65
N ASP A 47 11.07 -3.31 -0.21
CA ASP A 47 10.95 -4.76 -0.39
C ASP A 47 10.28 -5.04 -1.72
N SER A 48 11.08 -5.40 -2.72
CA SER A 48 10.59 -5.63 -4.08
C SER A 48 9.63 -6.82 -4.19
N SER A 49 9.62 -7.70 -3.22
CA SER A 49 8.68 -8.84 -3.19
C SER A 49 7.35 -8.49 -2.52
N TYR A 50 7.24 -7.28 -1.95
CA TYR A 50 6.07 -6.81 -1.21
C TYR A 50 5.70 -7.70 -0.02
N SER A 51 6.69 -8.36 0.57
CA SER A 51 6.43 -9.22 1.73
C SER A 51 5.99 -8.44 2.96
N ASN A 52 6.26 -7.14 2.98
CA ASN A 52 5.83 -6.25 4.05
C ASN A 52 4.43 -5.67 3.84
N ILE A 53 3.72 -6.10 2.79
CA ILE A 53 2.33 -5.73 2.56
C ILE A 53 1.47 -6.98 2.73
N ASP A 54 0.59 -6.94 3.73
CA ASP A 54 -0.41 -7.98 3.93
C ASP A 54 -1.68 -7.56 3.19
N PHE A 55 -1.91 -8.15 2.04
CA PHE A 55 -3.08 -7.82 1.22
C PHE A 55 -4.38 -8.28 1.86
N ASN A 56 -4.32 -9.27 2.75
CA ASN A 56 -5.49 -9.73 3.50
C ASN A 56 -6.70 -10.06 2.61
N GLY A 57 -6.44 -10.62 1.43
CA GLY A 57 -7.49 -10.96 0.48
C GLY A 57 -8.00 -9.79 -0.36
N TYR A 58 -7.49 -8.59 -0.15
CA TYR A 58 -7.85 -7.40 -0.91
C TYR A 58 -6.80 -7.09 -1.96
N LYS A 59 -7.02 -6.03 -2.71
CA LYS A 59 -6.11 -5.60 -3.78
C LYS A 59 -5.61 -4.19 -3.51
N LEU A 60 -4.38 -3.94 -3.92
CA LEU A 60 -3.82 -2.60 -3.96
C LEU A 60 -3.65 -2.20 -5.42
N TYR A 61 -4.31 -1.14 -5.82
CA TYR A 61 -4.21 -0.61 -7.18
C TYR A 61 -3.18 0.50 -7.21
N VAL A 62 -2.22 0.38 -8.12
CA VAL A 62 -1.19 1.39 -8.34
C VAL A 62 -1.41 1.96 -9.71
N ASN A 63 -1.80 3.22 -9.78
CA ASN A 63 -2.12 3.91 -11.04
C ASN A 63 -3.12 3.11 -11.89
N GLY A 64 -4.14 2.55 -11.22
CA GLY A 64 -5.17 1.77 -11.89
C GLY A 64 -4.84 0.31 -12.15
N LYS A 65 -3.64 -0.13 -11.78
CA LYS A 65 -3.21 -1.50 -11.99
C LYS A 65 -3.12 -2.24 -10.67
N ALA A 66 -3.87 -3.33 -10.54
CA ALA A 66 -3.85 -4.14 -9.33
C ALA A 66 -2.51 -4.85 -9.17
N ILE A 67 -1.96 -4.79 -7.98
CA ILE A 67 -0.80 -5.59 -7.61
C ILE A 67 -1.20 -6.48 -6.43
N ASN A 68 -0.78 -7.72 -6.47
CA ASN A 68 -0.91 -8.64 -5.35
C ASN A 68 0.27 -9.59 -5.36
N LYS A 69 0.53 -10.11 -4.21
CA LYS A 69 1.51 -11.17 -4.09
C LYS A 69 1.06 -12.42 -4.78
#